data_7d5b8a53330389d6f0ee142f8a716243
#
_entry.id   7d5b8a53330389d6f0ee142f8a716243
#
_cell.length_a   1.000
_cell.length_b   1.000
_cell.length_c   1.000
_cell.angle_alpha   90.00
_cell.angle_beta   90.00
_cell.angle_gamma   90.00
#
_symmetry.space_group_name_H-M   'P 1'
#
loop_
_entity.id
_entity.type
_entity.pdbx_description
1 polymer ?
#
loop_
_entity_poly.entity_id
_entity_poly.type
_entity_poly.pdbx_seq_one_letter_code
_entity_poly.pdbx_strand_id
1 'polypeptide(L)'
;LELTKKIEKRALEEKPATNRTPKDHVINIIYEELVNLVDNGEGLKIAPQTIMMVGLYGQGKTTTTGKLANIFNKKGFTVGLIGADVYRPAALDQLKQLGEKIGVEVYGEPGESDAAKIVKNGMAKFKEKKVIIIDTSGRHALEDDLIQELKDISAVAKPDSQVGQQAGPQADAFHNAVGVTGVILTKMDGTAKGGGALSAVSKTHARIVCLGTGEHIRDLEPFNANKFISRLLGMGGRYRKDRDRRRSGCDGCRKEHHVR
;
A
#
# COMPACT_ATOMS: atom_id res chain seq x y z
N LEU A 1 15.88 20.64 1.88
CA LEU A 1 17.19 21.17 2.33
C LEU A 1 18.13 20.07 2.84
N GLU A 2 17.67 19.14 3.66
CA GLU A 2 18.51 18.08 4.25
C GLU A 2 18.92 17.03 3.21
N LEU A 3 17.97 16.54 2.42
CA LEU A 3 18.22 15.57 1.34
C LEU A 3 19.19 16.12 0.28
N THR A 4 19.05 17.40 -0.10
CA THR A 4 19.94 18.05 -1.08
C THR A 4 21.38 18.07 -0.57
N LYS A 5 21.58 18.51 0.69
CA LYS A 5 22.91 18.52 1.32
C LYS A 5 23.53 17.12 1.42
N LYS A 6 22.71 16.11 1.69
CA LYS A 6 23.18 14.72 1.75
C LYS A 6 23.63 14.23 0.38
N ILE A 7 22.87 14.52 -0.68
CA ILE A 7 23.23 14.18 -2.06
C ILE A 7 24.53 14.88 -2.49
N GLU A 8 24.63 16.20 -2.23
CA GLU A 8 25.83 16.99 -2.54
C GLU A 8 27.07 16.44 -1.83
N LYS A 9 26.97 16.18 -0.53
CA LYS A 9 28.06 15.59 0.26
C LYS A 9 28.51 14.26 -0.32
N ARG A 10 27.60 13.33 -0.60
CA ARG A 10 27.91 12.04 -1.21
C ARG A 10 28.55 12.18 -2.59
N ALA A 11 28.03 13.09 -3.42
CA ALA A 11 28.57 13.32 -4.77
C ALA A 11 30.01 13.86 -4.78
N LEU A 12 30.40 14.60 -3.71
CA LEU A 12 31.76 15.11 -3.55
C LEU A 12 32.71 14.09 -2.92
N GLU A 13 32.25 13.26 -1.99
CA GLU A 13 33.07 12.32 -1.23
C GLU A 13 33.21 10.95 -1.91
N GLU A 14 32.20 10.49 -2.66
CA GLU A 14 32.22 9.17 -3.29
C GLU A 14 32.85 9.24 -4.69
N LYS A 15 33.88 8.42 -4.93
CA LYS A 15 34.51 8.33 -6.26
C LYS A 15 33.60 7.51 -7.21
N PRO A 16 33.41 7.97 -8.46
CA PRO A 16 32.68 7.18 -9.46
C PRO A 16 33.38 5.84 -9.71
N ALA A 17 32.57 4.79 -9.90
CA ALA A 17 33.10 3.49 -10.31
C ALA A 17 33.79 3.60 -11.69
N THR A 18 34.83 2.83 -11.91
CA THR A 18 35.78 2.91 -13.03
C THR A 18 35.12 2.94 -14.42
N ASN A 19 33.87 2.47 -14.54
CA ASN A 19 33.14 2.35 -15.80
C ASN A 19 31.90 3.27 -15.88
N ARG A 20 31.81 4.33 -15.06
CA ARG A 20 30.66 5.27 -15.05
C ARG A 20 31.10 6.68 -15.31
N THR A 21 30.29 7.42 -16.05
CA THR A 21 30.48 8.87 -16.20
C THR A 21 30.17 9.57 -14.86
N PRO A 22 30.79 10.74 -14.58
CA PRO A 22 30.45 11.54 -13.40
C PRO A 22 28.95 11.86 -13.31
N LYS A 23 28.29 12.08 -14.45
CA LYS A 23 26.84 12.30 -14.52
C LYS A 23 26.05 11.09 -14.06
N ASP A 24 26.41 9.90 -14.54
CA ASP A 24 25.73 8.65 -14.13
C ASP A 24 25.95 8.34 -12.65
N HIS A 25 27.10 8.73 -12.11
CA HIS A 25 27.40 8.60 -10.69
C HIS A 25 26.46 9.44 -9.83
N VAL A 26 26.32 10.72 -10.16
CA VAL A 26 25.41 11.66 -9.44
C VAL A 26 23.95 11.18 -9.56
N ILE A 27 23.52 10.76 -10.74
CA ILE A 27 22.17 10.23 -10.95
C ILE A 27 21.92 8.98 -10.08
N ASN A 28 22.92 8.11 -9.94
CA ASN A 28 22.80 6.94 -9.09
C ASN A 28 22.68 7.31 -7.59
N ILE A 29 23.45 8.30 -7.13
CA ILE A 29 23.34 8.81 -5.75
C ILE A 29 21.94 9.36 -5.50
N ILE A 30 21.42 10.18 -6.42
CA ILE A 30 20.06 10.72 -6.34
C ILE A 30 19.04 9.57 -6.25
N TYR A 31 19.16 8.58 -7.12
CA TYR A 31 18.30 7.40 -7.13
C TYR A 31 18.32 6.67 -5.79
N GLU A 32 19.50 6.38 -5.25
CA GLU A 32 19.65 5.67 -3.97
C GLU A 32 19.07 6.46 -2.80
N GLU A 33 19.33 7.76 -2.72
CA GLU A 33 18.79 8.61 -1.66
C GLU A 33 17.26 8.74 -1.74
N LEU A 34 16.70 8.84 -2.95
CA LEU A 34 15.26 8.86 -3.14
C LEU A 34 14.62 7.50 -2.80
N VAL A 35 15.25 6.39 -3.17
CA VAL A 35 14.78 5.06 -2.78
C VAL A 35 14.79 4.92 -1.26
N ASN A 36 15.89 5.30 -0.61
CA ASN A 36 15.99 5.24 0.86
C ASN A 36 14.95 6.12 1.56
N LEU A 37 14.58 7.27 0.95
CA LEU A 37 13.56 8.17 1.50
C LEU A 37 12.15 7.54 1.48
N VAL A 38 11.84 6.74 0.46
CA VAL A 38 10.50 6.18 0.26
C VAL A 38 10.39 4.70 0.65
N ASP A 39 11.51 4.02 0.88
CA ASP A 39 11.56 2.62 1.28
C ASP A 39 11.34 2.50 2.79
N ASN A 40 10.09 2.51 3.19
CA ASN A 40 9.65 2.38 4.57
C ASN A 40 9.14 0.97 4.92
N GLY A 41 9.64 -0.04 4.24
CA GLY A 41 9.37 -1.44 4.52
C GLY A 41 8.75 -2.24 3.37
N GLU A 42 8.37 -3.48 3.67
CA GLU A 42 7.76 -4.36 2.67
C GLU A 42 6.37 -3.84 2.25
N GLY A 43 6.09 -3.89 0.95
CA GLY A 43 4.79 -3.54 0.38
C GLY A 43 3.65 -4.45 0.91
N LEU A 44 2.57 -4.58 0.14
CA LEU A 44 1.44 -5.44 0.50
C LEU A 44 1.89 -6.89 0.75
N LYS A 45 1.66 -7.38 1.95
CA LYS A 45 1.90 -8.78 2.30
C LYS A 45 0.84 -9.67 1.62
N ILE A 46 1.28 -10.56 0.74
CA ILE A 46 0.40 -11.50 0.05
C ILE A 46 0.34 -12.80 0.87
N ALA A 47 -0.52 -12.82 1.88
CA ALA A 47 -0.74 -13.93 2.80
C ALA A 47 -2.19 -13.89 3.31
N PRO A 48 -2.70 -14.98 3.92
CA PRO A 48 -3.99 -14.97 4.62
C PRO A 48 -4.00 -13.84 5.67
N GLN A 49 -5.02 -12.99 5.63
CA GLN A 49 -5.13 -11.84 6.55
C GLN A 49 -6.52 -11.20 6.50
N THR A 50 -6.85 -10.48 7.56
CA THR A 50 -7.99 -9.57 7.62
C THR A 50 -7.50 -8.13 7.47
N ILE A 51 -8.05 -7.40 6.51
CA ILE A 51 -7.69 -6.01 6.18
C ILE A 51 -8.89 -5.12 6.46
N MET A 52 -8.69 -4.08 7.26
CA MET A 52 -9.68 -3.02 7.49
C MET A 52 -9.28 -1.76 6.72
N MET A 53 -10.16 -1.30 5.83
CA MET A 53 -9.95 -0.06 5.08
C MET A 53 -10.42 1.14 5.88
N VAL A 54 -9.55 2.14 6.05
CA VAL A 54 -9.85 3.37 6.78
C VAL A 54 -9.58 4.61 5.94
N GLY A 55 -10.29 5.70 6.20
CA GLY A 55 -10.07 6.97 5.48
C GLY A 55 -11.33 7.81 5.35
N LEU A 56 -11.16 9.05 4.90
CA LEU A 56 -12.25 10.01 4.76
C LEU A 56 -13.16 9.72 3.56
N TYR A 57 -14.26 10.45 3.50
CA TYR A 57 -15.22 10.39 2.40
C TYR A 57 -14.56 10.75 1.04
N GLY A 58 -15.00 10.10 -0.02
CA GLY A 58 -14.55 10.44 -1.39
C GLY A 58 -13.12 10.01 -1.76
N GLN A 59 -12.41 9.31 -0.88
CA GLN A 59 -11.05 8.86 -1.13
C GLN A 59 -10.97 7.57 -1.96
N GLY A 60 -12.10 6.91 -2.20
CA GLY A 60 -12.18 5.70 -3.02
C GLY A 60 -11.97 4.39 -2.27
N LYS A 61 -12.30 4.33 -0.96
CA LYS A 61 -12.19 3.10 -0.13
C LYS A 61 -12.86 1.91 -0.78
N THR A 62 -14.14 2.01 -1.11
CA THR A 62 -14.92 0.93 -1.73
C THR A 62 -14.28 0.45 -3.03
N THR A 63 -13.85 1.38 -3.90
CA THR A 63 -13.14 1.03 -5.15
C THR A 63 -11.83 0.32 -4.86
N THR A 64 -11.06 0.79 -3.88
CA THR A 64 -9.78 0.20 -3.51
C THR A 64 -9.95 -1.15 -2.83
N THR A 65 -11.00 -1.34 -2.03
CA THR A 65 -11.42 -2.63 -1.48
C THR A 65 -11.60 -3.66 -2.59
N GLY A 66 -12.34 -3.32 -3.65
CA GLY A 66 -12.49 -4.19 -4.83
C GLY A 66 -11.18 -4.47 -5.55
N LYS A 67 -10.32 -3.46 -5.71
CA LYS A 67 -8.98 -3.64 -6.32
C LYS A 67 -8.07 -4.54 -5.51
N LEU A 68 -8.04 -4.38 -4.18
CA LEU A 68 -7.31 -5.27 -3.28
C LEU A 68 -7.82 -6.70 -3.37
N ALA A 69 -9.14 -6.89 -3.31
CA ALA A 69 -9.77 -8.19 -3.48
C ALA A 69 -9.36 -8.88 -4.78
N ASN A 70 -9.33 -8.12 -5.89
CA ASN A 70 -8.86 -8.62 -7.19
C ASN A 70 -7.39 -9.08 -7.16
N ILE A 71 -6.51 -8.38 -6.44
CA ILE A 71 -5.10 -8.80 -6.28
C ILE A 71 -5.03 -10.16 -5.58
N PHE A 72 -5.70 -10.33 -4.44
CA PHE A 72 -5.68 -11.56 -3.68
C PHE A 72 -6.37 -12.72 -4.43
N ASN A 73 -7.52 -12.45 -5.06
CA ASN A 73 -8.24 -13.43 -5.85
C ASN A 73 -7.37 -13.96 -7.01
N LYS A 74 -6.69 -13.08 -7.75
CA LYS A 74 -5.73 -13.47 -8.81
C LYS A 74 -4.52 -14.25 -8.29
N LYS A 75 -4.20 -14.14 -7.02
CA LYS A 75 -3.14 -14.93 -6.36
C LYS A 75 -3.65 -16.28 -5.81
N GLY A 76 -4.92 -16.59 -6.05
CA GLY A 76 -5.52 -17.86 -5.66
C GLY A 76 -6.05 -17.91 -4.22
N PHE A 77 -6.16 -16.76 -3.54
CA PHE A 77 -6.79 -16.71 -2.21
C PHE A 77 -8.31 -16.68 -2.32
N THR A 78 -8.99 -17.39 -1.42
CA THR A 78 -10.43 -17.21 -1.21
C THR A 78 -10.65 -15.90 -0.46
N VAL A 79 -11.41 -14.98 -1.06
CA VAL A 79 -11.63 -13.64 -0.53
C VAL A 79 -13.09 -13.45 -0.14
N GLY A 80 -13.34 -12.74 0.97
CA GLY A 80 -14.64 -12.23 1.37
C GLY A 80 -14.58 -10.72 1.57
N LEU A 81 -15.61 -10.00 1.13
CA LEU A 81 -15.75 -8.57 1.33
C LEU A 81 -16.88 -8.28 2.31
N ILE A 82 -16.64 -7.42 3.29
CA ILE A 82 -17.65 -6.96 4.25
C ILE A 82 -17.89 -5.48 4.03
N GLY A 83 -19.12 -5.12 3.67
CA GLY A 83 -19.57 -3.73 3.55
C GLY A 83 -20.11 -3.23 4.88
N ALA A 84 -19.32 -2.42 5.58
CA ALA A 84 -19.65 -1.82 6.87
C ALA A 84 -19.86 -0.29 6.77
N ASP A 85 -20.08 0.25 5.56
CA ASP A 85 -20.45 1.65 5.37
C ASP A 85 -21.96 1.80 5.54
N VAL A 86 -22.38 2.11 6.76
CA VAL A 86 -23.79 2.27 7.16
C VAL A 86 -24.37 3.64 6.82
N TYR A 87 -23.52 4.60 6.45
CA TYR A 87 -23.95 5.98 6.16
C TYR A 87 -24.34 6.23 4.71
N ARG A 88 -23.80 5.41 3.79
CA ARG A 88 -24.09 5.55 2.35
C ARG A 88 -24.89 4.35 1.84
N PRO A 89 -26.21 4.51 1.61
CA PRO A 89 -27.04 3.39 1.15
C PRO A 89 -26.51 2.69 -0.12
N ALA A 90 -25.93 3.45 -1.05
CA ALA A 90 -25.39 2.93 -2.29
C ALA A 90 -23.99 2.27 -2.15
N ALA A 91 -23.30 2.38 -1.00
CA ALA A 91 -21.97 1.83 -0.84
C ALA A 91 -21.95 0.30 -0.89
N LEU A 92 -22.91 -0.33 -0.24
CA LEU A 92 -23.05 -1.79 -0.26
C LEU A 92 -23.36 -2.31 -1.66
N ASP A 93 -24.23 -1.64 -2.41
CA ASP A 93 -24.56 -2.05 -3.79
C ASP A 93 -23.36 -1.87 -4.72
N GLN A 94 -22.62 -0.78 -4.55
CA GLN A 94 -21.35 -0.56 -5.26
C GLN A 94 -20.35 -1.67 -4.96
N LEU A 95 -20.21 -2.06 -3.69
CA LEU A 95 -19.29 -3.14 -3.29
C LEU A 95 -19.74 -4.50 -3.86
N LYS A 96 -21.06 -4.79 -3.87
CA LYS A 96 -21.61 -6.00 -4.49
C LYS A 96 -21.31 -6.05 -5.99
N GLN A 97 -21.53 -4.96 -6.73
CA GLN A 97 -21.20 -4.88 -8.16
C GLN A 97 -19.68 -5.11 -8.43
N LEU A 98 -18.83 -4.59 -7.55
CA LEU A 98 -17.39 -4.86 -7.65
C LEU A 98 -17.07 -6.33 -7.36
N GLY A 99 -17.70 -6.91 -6.32
CA GLY A 99 -17.56 -8.32 -5.98
C GLY A 99 -17.97 -9.25 -7.13
N GLU A 100 -19.12 -8.99 -7.75
CA GLU A 100 -19.61 -9.73 -8.93
C GLU A 100 -18.62 -9.69 -10.09
N LYS A 101 -18.08 -8.50 -10.41
CA LYS A 101 -17.11 -8.32 -11.50
C LYS A 101 -15.82 -9.13 -11.32
N ILE A 102 -15.44 -9.45 -10.09
CA ILE A 102 -14.19 -10.16 -9.79
C ILE A 102 -14.44 -11.58 -9.24
N GLY A 103 -15.71 -12.00 -9.13
CA GLY A 103 -16.08 -13.32 -8.61
C GLY A 103 -15.78 -13.49 -7.12
N VAL A 104 -16.00 -12.44 -6.31
CA VAL A 104 -15.75 -12.42 -4.86
C VAL A 104 -17.06 -12.18 -4.12
N GLU A 105 -17.29 -12.97 -3.08
CA GLU A 105 -18.50 -12.89 -2.25
C GLU A 105 -18.47 -11.63 -1.37
N VAL A 106 -19.62 -10.94 -1.30
CA VAL A 106 -19.84 -9.75 -0.49
C VAL A 106 -20.88 -10.00 0.57
N TYR A 107 -20.60 -9.56 1.79
CA TYR A 107 -21.55 -9.53 2.90
C TYR A 107 -21.85 -8.09 3.32
N GLY A 108 -23.07 -7.84 3.69
CA GLY A 108 -23.54 -6.61 4.28
C GLY A 108 -25.01 -6.71 4.66
N GLU A 109 -25.49 -5.92 5.58
CA GLU A 109 -26.85 -5.93 6.12
C GLU A 109 -27.56 -4.61 5.81
N PRO A 110 -28.41 -4.57 4.78
CA PRO A 110 -29.18 -3.36 4.46
C PRO A 110 -30.08 -2.95 5.63
N GLY A 111 -30.00 -1.69 6.04
CA GLY A 111 -30.82 -1.14 7.12
C GLY A 111 -30.27 -1.35 8.54
N GLU A 112 -29.19 -2.09 8.71
CA GLU A 112 -28.47 -2.15 9.98
C GLU A 112 -27.61 -0.90 10.13
N SER A 113 -27.64 -0.28 11.30
CA SER A 113 -26.88 0.94 11.63
C SER A 113 -25.63 0.65 12.46
N ASP A 114 -25.50 -0.54 13.02
CA ASP A 114 -24.34 -0.95 13.81
C ASP A 114 -23.30 -1.64 12.91
N ALA A 115 -22.28 -0.89 12.51
CA ALA A 115 -21.21 -1.36 11.66
C ALA A 115 -20.40 -2.51 12.32
N ALA A 116 -20.19 -2.47 13.63
CA ALA A 116 -19.47 -3.52 14.34
C ALA A 116 -20.26 -4.85 14.35
N LYS A 117 -21.58 -4.78 14.44
CA LYS A 117 -22.47 -5.96 14.33
C LYS A 117 -22.42 -6.57 12.94
N ILE A 118 -22.48 -5.73 11.87
CA ILE A 118 -22.34 -6.20 10.48
C ILE A 118 -20.99 -6.93 10.32
N VAL A 119 -19.92 -6.33 10.82
CA VAL A 119 -18.58 -6.94 10.74
C VAL A 119 -18.50 -8.25 11.51
N LYS A 120 -19.06 -8.34 12.71
CA LYS A 120 -19.13 -9.56 13.51
C LYS A 120 -19.80 -10.70 12.74
N ASN A 121 -20.97 -10.44 12.16
CA ASN A 121 -21.72 -11.41 11.40
C ASN A 121 -21.00 -11.80 10.09
N GLY A 122 -20.42 -10.84 9.41
CA GLY A 122 -19.61 -11.05 8.20
C GLY A 122 -18.36 -11.90 8.45
N MET A 123 -17.65 -11.64 9.56
CA MET A 123 -16.50 -12.44 9.99
C MET A 123 -16.92 -13.90 10.28
N ALA A 124 -18.06 -14.12 10.94
CA ALA A 124 -18.59 -15.45 11.18
C ALA A 124 -18.94 -16.17 9.87
N LYS A 125 -19.57 -15.47 8.92
CA LYS A 125 -19.87 -16.00 7.59
C LYS A 125 -18.63 -16.38 6.80
N PHE A 126 -17.59 -15.58 6.88
CA PHE A 126 -16.36 -15.74 6.10
C PHE A 126 -15.20 -16.43 6.83
N LYS A 127 -15.47 -17.15 7.92
CA LYS A 127 -14.44 -17.84 8.73
C LYS A 127 -13.51 -18.76 7.91
N GLU A 128 -14.01 -19.32 6.79
CA GLU A 128 -13.25 -20.20 5.91
C GLU A 128 -12.51 -19.45 4.78
N LYS A 129 -12.72 -18.14 4.65
CA LYS A 129 -11.99 -17.33 3.67
C LYS A 129 -10.57 -17.06 4.17
N LYS A 130 -9.61 -17.11 3.25
CA LYS A 130 -8.21 -16.82 3.58
C LYS A 130 -7.94 -15.32 3.74
N VAL A 131 -8.71 -14.49 3.03
CA VAL A 131 -8.58 -13.03 3.10
C VAL A 131 -9.96 -12.44 3.28
N ILE A 132 -10.08 -11.56 4.26
CA ILE A 132 -11.30 -10.78 4.49
C ILE A 132 -10.93 -9.29 4.39
N ILE A 133 -11.69 -8.54 3.61
CA ILE A 133 -11.48 -7.09 3.49
C ILE A 133 -12.74 -6.38 3.92
N ILE A 134 -12.61 -5.47 4.89
CA ILE A 134 -13.69 -4.71 5.49
C ILE A 134 -13.68 -3.29 4.92
N ASP A 135 -14.72 -2.93 4.19
CA ASP A 135 -14.96 -1.57 3.69
C ASP A 135 -15.73 -0.77 4.72
N THR A 136 -15.07 0.17 5.39
CA THR A 136 -15.68 0.98 6.44
C THR A 136 -16.24 2.27 5.90
N SER A 137 -17.09 2.92 6.68
CA SER A 137 -17.60 4.26 6.39
C SER A 137 -16.48 5.30 6.27
N GLY A 138 -16.78 6.41 5.59
CA GLY A 138 -15.93 7.59 5.56
C GLY A 138 -16.76 8.82 5.82
N ARG A 139 -16.29 9.70 6.70
CA ARG A 139 -16.86 11.01 6.95
C ARG A 139 -15.99 12.11 6.36
N HIS A 140 -16.53 13.34 6.34
CA HIS A 140 -15.79 14.49 5.77
C HIS A 140 -14.65 14.95 6.67
N ALA A 141 -14.72 14.67 7.96
CA ALA A 141 -13.71 14.98 8.95
C ALA A 141 -13.43 13.78 9.85
N LEU A 142 -12.33 13.82 10.57
CA LEU A 142 -11.97 12.86 11.60
C LEU A 142 -12.72 13.27 12.89
N GLU A 143 -13.97 12.85 12.99
CA GLU A 143 -14.85 13.10 14.12
C GLU A 143 -14.71 11.95 15.15
N ASP A 144 -15.00 12.24 16.43
CA ASP A 144 -14.89 11.27 17.52
C ASP A 144 -15.78 10.04 17.29
N ASP A 145 -16.98 10.24 16.71
CA ASP A 145 -17.90 9.15 16.37
C ASP A 145 -17.32 8.20 15.34
N LEU A 146 -16.62 8.72 14.29
CA LEU A 146 -15.94 7.89 13.31
C LEU A 146 -14.80 7.09 13.96
N ILE A 147 -14.03 7.74 14.81
CA ILE A 147 -12.93 7.10 15.53
C ILE A 147 -13.48 5.98 16.41
N GLN A 148 -14.58 6.22 17.13
CA GLN A 148 -15.19 5.20 17.99
C GLN A 148 -15.72 4.02 17.17
N GLU A 149 -16.44 4.28 16.08
CA GLU A 149 -16.92 3.25 15.14
C GLU A 149 -15.77 2.37 14.62
N LEU A 150 -14.66 3.00 14.19
CA LEU A 150 -13.49 2.27 13.70
C LEU A 150 -12.82 1.44 14.79
N LYS A 151 -12.79 1.92 16.04
CA LYS A 151 -12.30 1.17 17.20
C LYS A 151 -13.19 -0.03 17.49
N ASP A 152 -14.50 0.13 17.44
CA ASP A 152 -15.47 -0.95 17.70
C ASP A 152 -15.36 -2.04 16.62
N ILE A 153 -15.26 -1.65 15.36
CA ILE A 153 -15.00 -2.57 14.24
C ILE A 153 -13.67 -3.29 14.46
N SER A 154 -12.60 -2.56 14.82
CA SER A 154 -11.27 -3.13 15.05
C SER A 154 -11.26 -4.13 16.20
N ALA A 155 -11.98 -3.84 17.28
CA ALA A 155 -12.10 -4.72 18.45
C ALA A 155 -12.77 -6.07 18.08
N VAL A 156 -13.76 -6.03 17.19
CA VAL A 156 -14.49 -7.21 16.72
C VAL A 156 -13.70 -8.00 15.66
N ALA A 157 -13.17 -7.31 14.65
CA ALA A 157 -12.50 -7.93 13.52
C ALA A 157 -11.07 -8.38 13.83
N LYS A 158 -10.39 -7.71 14.78
CA LYS A 158 -8.97 -7.90 15.10
C LYS A 158 -8.11 -7.97 13.82
N PRO A 159 -8.16 -6.94 12.97
CA PRO A 159 -7.53 -6.99 11.65
C PRO A 159 -6.01 -7.11 11.76
N ASP A 160 -5.41 -7.92 10.89
CA ASP A 160 -3.97 -8.03 10.74
C ASP A 160 -3.35 -6.76 10.16
N SER A 161 -4.14 -6.03 9.35
CA SER A 161 -3.72 -4.80 8.70
C SER A 161 -4.85 -3.78 8.70
N GLN A 162 -4.54 -2.56 9.11
CA GLN A 162 -5.40 -1.39 8.98
C GLN A 162 -4.81 -0.49 7.91
N VAL A 163 -5.53 -0.31 6.81
CA VAL A 163 -4.98 0.32 5.62
C VAL A 163 -5.69 1.63 5.33
N GLY A 164 -4.95 2.72 5.46
CA GLY A 164 -5.40 4.08 5.13
C GLY A 164 -5.26 4.39 3.64
N GLN A 165 -6.04 5.36 3.16
CA GLN A 165 -6.03 5.75 1.74
C GLN A 165 -5.41 7.11 1.47
N GLN A 166 -4.82 7.76 2.45
CA GLN A 166 -4.21 9.07 2.26
C GLN A 166 -2.85 9.15 2.94
N ALA A 167 -1.96 9.96 2.32
CA ALA A 167 -0.70 10.37 2.90
C ALA A 167 -0.84 11.75 3.56
N GLY A 168 0.01 12.03 4.55
CA GLY A 168 0.10 13.32 5.21
C GLY A 168 -0.62 13.38 6.56
N PRO A 169 -0.95 14.58 7.07
CA PRO A 169 -1.45 14.77 8.43
C PRO A 169 -2.68 13.94 8.80
N GLN A 170 -3.53 13.62 7.80
CA GLN A 170 -4.71 12.78 8.02
C GLN A 170 -4.33 11.31 8.25
N ALA A 171 -3.29 10.80 7.55
CA ALA A 171 -2.80 9.45 7.78
C ALA A 171 -2.23 9.31 9.19
N ASP A 172 -1.52 10.32 9.69
CA ASP A 172 -0.98 10.35 11.05
C ASP A 172 -2.11 10.39 12.09
N ALA A 173 -3.18 11.16 11.83
CA ALA A 173 -4.34 11.21 12.70
C ALA A 173 -5.07 9.85 12.78
N PHE A 174 -5.28 9.16 11.66
CA PHE A 174 -5.81 7.80 11.64
C PHE A 174 -4.86 6.79 12.29
N HIS A 175 -3.55 6.94 12.09
CA HIS A 175 -2.56 6.08 12.74
C HIS A 175 -2.66 6.18 14.27
N ASN A 176 -2.71 7.40 14.80
CA ASN A 176 -2.84 7.64 16.23
C ASN A 176 -4.17 7.14 16.80
N ALA A 177 -5.26 7.25 16.03
CA ALA A 177 -6.60 6.87 16.47
C ALA A 177 -6.85 5.36 16.46
N VAL A 178 -6.43 4.67 15.39
CA VAL A 178 -6.78 3.26 15.15
C VAL A 178 -5.60 2.38 14.76
N GLY A 179 -4.36 2.87 14.80
CA GLY A 179 -3.17 2.04 14.56
C GLY A 179 -2.98 1.64 13.10
N VAL A 180 -3.14 2.57 12.15
CA VAL A 180 -2.94 2.29 10.71
C VAL A 180 -1.55 1.70 10.46
N THR A 181 -1.49 0.51 9.89
CA THR A 181 -0.27 -0.25 9.62
C THR A 181 0.27 -0.06 8.20
N GLY A 182 -0.55 0.48 7.31
CA GLY A 182 -0.16 0.72 5.92
C GLY A 182 -1.03 1.75 5.22
N VAL A 183 -0.52 2.34 4.16
CA VAL A 183 -1.21 3.36 3.36
C VAL A 183 -1.23 2.95 1.89
N ILE A 184 -2.37 3.17 1.24
CA ILE A 184 -2.51 3.08 -0.21
C ILE A 184 -2.56 4.48 -0.78
N LEU A 185 -1.65 4.81 -1.65
CA LEU A 185 -1.66 6.06 -2.38
C LEU A 185 -2.52 5.91 -3.63
N THR A 186 -3.61 6.67 -3.70
CA THR A 186 -4.53 6.69 -4.85
C THR A 186 -4.36 7.96 -5.68
N LYS A 187 -4.94 8.00 -6.88
CA LYS A 187 -4.94 9.16 -7.79
C LYS A 187 -3.53 9.62 -8.20
N MET A 188 -2.61 8.66 -8.35
CA MET A 188 -1.22 8.94 -8.75
C MET A 188 -1.08 9.28 -10.24
N ASP A 189 -2.07 8.97 -11.03
CA ASP A 189 -2.23 9.28 -12.44
C ASP A 189 -2.38 10.78 -12.74
N GLY A 190 -2.97 11.54 -11.82
CA GLY A 190 -3.15 12.99 -11.93
C GLY A 190 -1.92 13.84 -11.55
N THR A 191 -0.94 13.27 -10.90
CA THR A 191 0.30 13.98 -10.53
C THR A 191 1.35 13.86 -11.64
N ALA A 192 1.14 14.58 -12.71
CA ALA A 192 1.86 14.49 -14.00
C ALA A 192 3.40 14.59 -13.94
N LYS A 193 4.02 14.77 -12.79
CA LYS A 193 5.49 14.89 -12.66
C LYS A 193 6.07 14.26 -11.39
N GLY A 194 5.36 13.33 -10.74
CA GLY A 194 5.91 12.54 -9.63
C GLY A 194 6.32 13.31 -8.35
N GLY A 195 6.49 14.62 -8.40
CA GLY A 195 6.90 15.43 -7.25
C GLY A 195 5.86 15.45 -6.13
N GLY A 196 4.58 15.52 -6.48
CA GLY A 196 3.47 15.41 -5.52
C GLY A 196 3.43 14.04 -4.86
N ALA A 197 3.66 12.99 -5.62
CA ALA A 197 3.74 11.63 -5.13
C ALA A 197 4.91 11.44 -4.16
N LEU A 198 6.09 11.91 -4.53
CA LEU A 198 7.28 11.87 -3.67
C LEU A 198 7.06 12.66 -2.37
N SER A 199 6.47 13.86 -2.46
CA SER A 199 6.11 14.66 -1.28
C SER A 199 5.09 13.97 -0.38
N ALA A 200 4.08 13.33 -0.97
CA ALA A 200 3.09 12.56 -0.23
C ALA A 200 3.74 11.37 0.51
N VAL A 201 4.60 10.64 -0.19
CA VAL A 201 5.34 9.50 0.37
C VAL A 201 6.30 9.93 1.48
N SER A 202 7.09 10.99 1.25
CA SER A 202 8.11 11.46 2.21
C SER A 202 7.52 12.04 3.50
N LYS A 203 6.26 12.47 3.49
CA LYS A 203 5.55 12.98 4.66
C LYS A 203 4.77 11.92 5.42
N THR A 204 4.69 10.72 4.90
CA THR A 204 3.92 9.63 5.50
C THR A 204 4.85 8.77 6.32
N HIS A 205 4.66 8.74 7.64
CA HIS A 205 5.39 7.82 8.53
C HIS A 205 4.86 6.38 8.41
N ALA A 206 3.65 6.20 7.89
CA ALA A 206 3.07 4.88 7.67
C ALA A 206 3.63 4.20 6.43
N ARG A 207 3.75 2.88 6.49
CA ARG A 207 4.24 2.04 5.39
C ARG A 207 3.33 2.11 4.16
N ILE A 208 3.88 2.40 2.99
CA ILE A 208 3.12 2.36 1.75
C ILE A 208 3.00 0.92 1.28
N VAL A 209 1.77 0.43 1.14
CA VAL A 209 1.51 -0.96 0.74
C VAL A 209 1.18 -1.10 -0.74
N CYS A 210 0.46 -0.14 -1.33
CA CYS A 210 0.06 -0.16 -2.74
C CYS A 210 0.01 1.25 -3.34
N LEU A 211 0.08 1.30 -4.67
CA LEU A 211 -0.16 2.48 -5.50
C LEU A 211 -1.37 2.25 -6.41
N GLY A 212 -2.33 3.17 -6.38
CA GLY A 212 -3.39 3.25 -7.38
C GLY A 212 -2.91 3.99 -8.62
N THR A 213 -2.95 3.33 -9.77
CA THR A 213 -2.39 3.82 -11.04
C THR A 213 -3.44 4.22 -12.06
N GLY A 214 -4.72 4.16 -11.70
CA GLY A 214 -5.85 4.51 -12.56
C GLY A 214 -7.18 4.07 -11.94
N GLU A 215 -8.26 4.11 -12.72
CA GLU A 215 -9.63 3.86 -12.22
C GLU A 215 -10.07 2.40 -12.37
N HIS A 216 -9.48 1.63 -13.28
CA HIS A 216 -9.88 0.24 -13.51
C HIS A 216 -9.59 -0.66 -12.33
N ILE A 217 -10.31 -1.78 -12.22
CA ILE A 217 -10.17 -2.77 -11.13
C ILE A 217 -8.76 -3.37 -11.04
N ARG A 218 -7.99 -3.33 -12.12
CA ARG A 218 -6.59 -3.81 -12.19
C ARG A 218 -5.56 -2.73 -11.86
N ASP A 219 -5.97 -1.46 -11.73
CA ASP A 219 -5.08 -0.32 -11.56
C ASP A 219 -4.73 -0.10 -10.08
N LEU A 220 -4.22 -1.15 -9.46
CA LEU A 220 -3.62 -1.15 -8.14
C LEU A 220 -2.41 -2.08 -8.18
N GLU A 221 -1.25 -1.58 -7.82
CA GLU A 221 -0.03 -2.38 -7.76
C GLU A 221 0.61 -2.33 -6.37
N PRO A 222 1.21 -3.44 -5.88
CA PRO A 222 2.01 -3.42 -4.68
C PRO A 222 3.13 -2.40 -4.78
N PHE A 223 3.38 -1.66 -3.70
CA PHE A 223 4.44 -0.66 -3.67
C PHE A 223 5.81 -1.32 -3.77
N ASN A 224 6.65 -0.71 -4.61
CA ASN A 224 8.06 -1.06 -4.73
C ASN A 224 8.85 0.22 -4.95
N ALA A 225 9.67 0.62 -3.96
CA ALA A 225 10.42 1.87 -3.96
C ALA A 225 11.31 2.02 -5.19
N ASN A 226 12.01 0.96 -5.58
CA ASN A 226 12.90 0.98 -6.75
C ASN A 226 12.12 1.23 -8.05
N LYS A 227 10.99 0.54 -8.23
CA LYS A 227 10.13 0.70 -9.41
C LYS A 227 9.49 2.09 -9.46
N PHE A 228 9.05 2.58 -8.31
CA PHE A 228 8.46 3.91 -8.16
C PHE A 228 9.47 5.00 -8.53
N ILE A 229 10.66 5.00 -7.93
CA ILE A 229 11.70 6.00 -8.21
C ILE A 229 12.25 5.89 -9.63
N SER A 230 12.41 4.68 -10.17
CA SER A 230 12.81 4.50 -11.58
C SER A 230 11.82 5.14 -12.55
N ARG A 231 10.51 5.02 -12.31
CA ARG A 231 9.47 5.68 -13.09
C ARG A 231 9.52 7.21 -12.94
N LEU A 232 9.69 7.68 -11.70
CA LEU A 232 9.77 9.09 -11.37
C LEU A 232 10.91 9.80 -12.11
N LEU A 233 12.08 9.16 -12.18
CA LEU A 233 13.29 9.69 -12.83
C LEU A 233 13.33 9.42 -14.35
N GLY A 234 12.29 8.80 -14.92
CA GLY A 234 12.26 8.45 -16.35
C GLY A 234 13.30 7.39 -16.75
N MET A 235 13.79 6.62 -15.80
CA MET A 235 14.87 5.63 -15.98
C MET A 235 14.34 4.26 -16.43
N GLY A 236 13.37 4.19 -17.33
CA GLY A 236 12.72 2.95 -17.76
C GLY A 236 13.69 1.77 -17.90
N GLY A 237 13.65 0.84 -16.93
CA GLY A 237 14.22 -0.50 -17.03
C GLY A 237 15.74 -0.65 -16.94
N ARG A 238 16.55 0.40 -17.00
CA ARG A 238 18.03 0.29 -17.08
C ARG A 238 18.72 -0.08 -15.76
N TYR A 239 18.13 0.21 -14.61
CA TYR A 239 18.77 0.01 -13.28
C TYR A 239 18.46 -1.34 -12.60
N ARG A 240 17.74 -2.24 -13.27
CA ARG A 240 17.39 -3.56 -12.74
C ARG A 240 18.56 -4.55 -12.66
N LYS A 241 19.62 -4.34 -13.45
CA LYS A 241 20.71 -5.33 -13.63
C LYS A 241 21.83 -5.30 -12.56
N ASP A 242 22.03 -4.21 -11.84
CA ASP A 242 23.20 -4.09 -10.97
C ASP A 242 23.02 -4.60 -9.52
N ARG A 243 21.78 -4.65 -9.01
CA ARG A 243 21.51 -5.16 -7.65
C ARG A 243 21.44 -6.69 -7.58
N ASP A 244 20.95 -7.34 -8.63
CA ASP A 244 20.92 -8.81 -8.68
C ASP A 244 22.33 -9.39 -8.81
N ARG A 245 23.26 -8.69 -9.45
CA ARG A 245 24.68 -9.09 -9.52
C ARG A 245 25.42 -8.98 -8.19
N ARG A 246 25.04 -8.07 -7.28
CA ARG A 246 25.69 -7.96 -5.97
C ARG A 246 25.17 -9.00 -4.96
N ARG A 247 23.94 -9.51 -5.12
CA ARG A 247 23.41 -10.60 -4.29
C ARG A 247 23.89 -11.98 -4.75
N SER A 248 24.20 -12.16 -6.01
CA SER A 248 24.74 -13.42 -6.55
C SER A 248 26.27 -13.53 -6.46
N GLY A 249 26.97 -12.48 -6.05
CA GLY A 249 28.43 -12.46 -5.95
C GLY A 249 29.01 -12.89 -4.60
N CYS A 250 28.18 -13.28 -3.62
CA CYS A 250 28.66 -13.62 -2.27
C CYS A 250 28.60 -15.12 -1.92
N ASP A 251 28.19 -16.00 -2.86
CA ASP A 251 28.15 -17.46 -2.66
C ASP A 251 29.17 -18.21 -3.53
N GLY A 252 30.40 -17.77 -3.52
CA GLY A 252 31.46 -18.40 -4.31
C GLY A 252 32.81 -18.43 -3.63
N CYS A 253 32.92 -18.99 -2.41
CA CYS A 253 34.22 -19.35 -1.90
C CYS A 253 34.15 -20.54 -0.94
N ARG A 254 34.81 -21.61 -1.36
CA ARG A 254 35.29 -22.83 -0.69
C ARG A 254 34.54 -24.11 -1.04
N LYS A 255 35.00 -24.74 -2.11
CA LYS A 255 35.17 -26.17 -2.14
C LYS A 255 36.69 -26.43 -2.16
N GLU A 256 37.21 -26.70 -1.02
CA GLU A 256 38.54 -27.31 -0.91
C GLU A 256 38.47 -28.75 -1.40
N HIS A 257 39.33 -29.05 -2.36
CA HIS A 257 39.70 -30.40 -2.75
C HIS A 257 40.37 -31.09 -1.57
N HIS A 258 39.90 -32.24 -1.18
CA HIS A 258 40.74 -33.28 -0.59
C HIS A 258 40.69 -34.52 -1.46
N VAL A 259 41.82 -34.76 -2.09
CA VAL A 259 42.23 -36.02 -2.73
C VAL A 259 42.57 -37.03 -1.63
N ARG A 260 41.94 -38.14 -1.63
CA ARG A 260 42.56 -39.49 -1.59
C ARG A 260 41.53 -40.55 -1.81
#